data_f8e5272a6b214db0e8c1d6199aeb129a
#
_entry.id   f8e5272a6b214db0e8c1d6199aeb129a
#
_cell.length_a   1.000
_cell.length_b   1.000
_cell.length_c   1.000
_cell.angle_alpha   90.00
_cell.angle_beta   90.00
_cell.angle_gamma   90.00
#
_symmetry.space_group_name_H-M   'P 1'
#
loop_
_entity.id
_entity.type
_entity.pdbx_description
1 polymer ?
#
loop_
_entity_poly.entity_id
_entity_poly.type
_entity_poly.pdbx_seq_one_letter_code
_entity_poly.pdbx_strand_id
1 'polypeptide(L)'
;MPTPSNTLKEEEETLRLVIENLIDGQEGFQKIGDEIKDETLKRYFLAESLKRAQFRGDLETILHQEGVHDIKEKGTAAAVVYRAWGNLKTAFGGGDHALLETAEQGEDEAKEAYEDALTRELPLPVRQLLVSQLAHIEASHDYVKAARDSRK
;
A
#
# COMPACT_ATOMS: atom_id res chain seq x y z
N MET A 1 -28.44 6.90 14.24
CA MET A 1 -27.99 6.19 13.01
C MET A 1 -27.47 7.18 11.99
N PRO A 2 -26.31 6.91 11.39
CA PRO A 2 -25.84 7.78 10.32
C PRO A 2 -26.78 7.69 9.12
N THR A 3 -26.93 8.81 8.42
CA THR A 3 -27.71 8.81 7.18
C THR A 3 -26.92 8.08 6.10
N PRO A 4 -27.58 7.57 5.02
CA PRO A 4 -26.85 6.94 3.92
C PRO A 4 -25.77 7.83 3.32
N SER A 5 -26.00 9.16 3.22
CA SER A 5 -24.99 10.07 2.67
C SER A 5 -23.76 10.18 3.58
N ASN A 6 -23.95 10.12 4.91
CA ASN A 6 -22.82 10.12 5.84
C ASN A 6 -22.01 8.84 5.74
N THR A 7 -22.70 7.71 5.58
CA THR A 7 -22.05 6.40 5.40
C THR A 7 -21.21 6.38 4.13
N LEU A 8 -21.76 6.89 3.03
CA LEU A 8 -21.04 6.95 1.76
C LEU A 8 -19.83 7.87 1.84
N LYS A 9 -19.97 9.00 2.53
CA LYS A 9 -18.86 9.93 2.70
C LYS A 9 -17.73 9.30 3.53
N GLU A 10 -18.08 8.60 4.60
CA GLU A 10 -17.11 7.92 5.44
C GLU A 10 -16.39 6.82 4.66
N GLU A 11 -17.12 6.06 3.86
CA GLU A 11 -16.55 5.05 2.99
C GLU A 11 -15.58 5.68 1.99
N GLU A 12 -15.98 6.78 1.35
CA GLU A 12 -15.12 7.47 0.41
C GLU A 12 -13.81 7.92 1.07
N GLU A 13 -13.90 8.56 2.23
CA GLU A 13 -12.71 9.03 2.95
C GLU A 13 -11.79 7.87 3.32
N THR A 14 -12.37 6.78 3.79
CA THR A 14 -11.61 5.59 4.16
C THR A 14 -10.88 5.00 2.97
N LEU A 15 -11.59 4.81 1.86
CA LEU A 15 -10.97 4.22 0.66
C LEU A 15 -9.93 5.14 0.04
N ARG A 16 -10.12 6.46 0.10
CA ARG A 16 -9.11 7.40 -0.40
C ARG A 16 -7.80 7.26 0.36
N LEU A 17 -7.84 7.07 1.67
CA LEU A 17 -6.63 6.89 2.47
C LEU A 17 -5.89 5.62 2.07
N VAL A 18 -6.61 4.53 1.86
CA VAL A 18 -6.01 3.28 1.42
C VAL A 18 -5.43 3.42 0.01
N ILE A 19 -6.16 4.08 -0.89
CA ILE A 19 -5.71 4.32 -2.26
C ILE A 19 -4.40 5.12 -2.27
N GLU A 20 -4.32 6.17 -1.47
CA GLU A 20 -3.09 6.97 -1.38
C GLU A 20 -1.92 6.14 -0.90
N ASN A 21 -2.13 5.28 0.09
CA ASN A 21 -1.09 4.37 0.55
C ASN A 21 -0.66 3.40 -0.57
N LEU A 22 -1.61 2.90 -1.34
CA LEU A 22 -1.30 1.99 -2.45
C LEU A 22 -0.51 2.68 -3.55
N ILE A 23 -0.79 3.95 -3.83
CA ILE A 23 -0.02 4.71 -4.81
C ILE A 23 1.43 4.86 -4.33
N ASP A 24 1.62 5.23 -3.08
CA ASP A 24 2.95 5.36 -2.51
C ASP A 24 3.70 4.03 -2.54
N GLY A 25 3.02 2.94 -2.18
CA GLY A 25 3.60 1.61 -2.21
C GLY A 25 3.97 1.17 -3.62
N GLN A 26 3.11 1.44 -4.60
CA GLN A 26 3.39 1.12 -6.00
C GLN A 26 4.68 1.79 -6.46
N GLU A 27 4.82 3.08 -6.20
CA GLU A 27 6.01 3.82 -6.59
C GLU A 27 7.25 3.36 -5.82
N GLY A 28 7.12 3.15 -4.52
CA GLY A 28 8.23 2.73 -3.69
C GLY A 28 8.76 1.36 -4.06
N PHE A 29 7.87 0.39 -4.26
CA PHE A 29 8.30 -0.96 -4.66
C PHE A 29 8.91 -0.98 -6.05
N GLN A 30 8.39 -0.15 -6.97
CA GLN A 30 9.00 -0.04 -8.30
C GLN A 30 10.43 0.48 -8.19
N LYS A 31 10.65 1.53 -7.41
CA LYS A 31 11.99 2.10 -7.24
C LYS A 31 12.95 1.11 -6.60
N ILE A 32 12.49 0.37 -5.60
CA ILE A 32 13.31 -0.68 -4.98
C ILE A 32 13.64 -1.77 -6.03
N GLY A 33 12.65 -2.21 -6.79
CA GLY A 33 12.85 -3.21 -7.81
C GLY A 33 13.86 -2.76 -8.88
N ASP A 34 13.86 -1.47 -9.20
CA ASP A 34 14.82 -0.93 -10.17
C ASP A 34 16.24 -0.89 -9.63
N GLU A 35 16.42 -0.73 -8.31
CA GLU A 35 17.73 -0.53 -7.70
C GLU A 35 18.32 -1.79 -7.05
N ILE A 36 17.50 -2.73 -6.59
CA ILE A 36 17.98 -3.90 -5.86
C ILE A 36 18.78 -4.79 -6.79
N LYS A 37 19.87 -5.37 -6.28
CA LYS A 37 20.81 -6.16 -7.10
C LYS A 37 20.40 -7.60 -7.26
N ASP A 38 19.78 -8.19 -6.23
CA ASP A 38 19.34 -9.57 -6.27
C ASP A 38 18.23 -9.74 -7.32
N GLU A 39 18.45 -10.60 -8.31
CA GLU A 39 17.51 -10.76 -9.41
C GLU A 39 16.14 -11.30 -8.97
N THR A 40 16.11 -12.22 -8.03
CA THR A 40 14.86 -12.77 -7.54
C THR A 40 14.04 -11.69 -6.83
N LEU A 41 14.70 -10.87 -6.00
CA LEU A 41 14.05 -9.79 -5.30
C LEU A 41 13.62 -8.67 -6.25
N LYS A 42 14.44 -8.39 -7.28
CA LYS A 42 14.06 -7.42 -8.29
C LYS A 42 12.72 -7.80 -8.94
N ARG A 43 12.59 -9.03 -9.37
CA ARG A 43 11.34 -9.51 -9.96
C ARG A 43 10.19 -9.45 -8.98
N TYR A 44 10.46 -9.79 -7.72
CA TYR A 44 9.44 -9.76 -6.67
C TYR A 44 8.90 -8.34 -6.50
N PHE A 45 9.77 -7.35 -6.33
CA PHE A 45 9.33 -5.98 -6.07
C PHE A 45 8.63 -5.35 -7.27
N LEU A 46 9.10 -5.64 -8.49
CA LEU A 46 8.43 -5.14 -9.69
C LEU A 46 7.02 -5.74 -9.81
N ALA A 47 6.89 -7.05 -9.52
CA ALA A 47 5.56 -7.69 -9.53
C ALA A 47 4.68 -7.14 -8.42
N GLU A 48 5.26 -6.87 -7.24
CA GLU A 48 4.51 -6.33 -6.12
C GLU A 48 4.01 -4.91 -6.40
N SER A 49 4.81 -4.12 -7.11
CA SER A 49 4.39 -2.80 -7.56
C SER A 49 3.12 -2.89 -8.41
N LEU A 50 3.09 -3.83 -9.35
CA LEU A 50 1.92 -4.04 -10.20
C LEU A 50 0.72 -4.54 -9.39
N LYS A 51 0.96 -5.37 -8.37
CA LYS A 51 -0.10 -5.86 -7.50
C LYS A 51 -0.75 -4.73 -6.71
N ARG A 52 0.07 -3.79 -6.20
CA ARG A 52 -0.46 -2.62 -5.50
C ARG A 52 -1.27 -1.73 -6.43
N ALA A 53 -0.84 -1.58 -7.68
CA ALA A 53 -1.60 -0.85 -8.69
C ALA A 53 -2.96 -1.52 -8.96
N GLN A 54 -2.99 -2.84 -8.99
CA GLN A 54 -4.23 -3.60 -9.18
C GLN A 54 -5.18 -3.38 -7.99
N PHE A 55 -4.66 -3.46 -6.77
CA PHE A 55 -5.46 -3.20 -5.56
C PHE A 55 -6.06 -1.80 -5.60
N ARG A 56 -5.26 -0.82 -5.98
CA ARG A 56 -5.74 0.55 -6.12
C ARG A 56 -6.89 0.63 -7.13
N GLY A 57 -6.72 0.01 -8.29
CA GLY A 57 -7.76 0.00 -9.32
C GLY A 57 -9.06 -0.61 -8.84
N ASP A 58 -8.98 -1.69 -8.04
CA ASP A 58 -10.17 -2.32 -7.47
C ASP A 58 -10.93 -1.35 -6.58
N LEU A 59 -10.23 -0.59 -5.74
CA LEU A 59 -10.87 0.37 -4.85
C LEU A 59 -11.40 1.59 -5.61
N GLU A 60 -10.67 2.06 -6.60
CA GLU A 60 -11.14 3.16 -7.46
C GLU A 60 -12.42 2.78 -8.19
N THR A 61 -12.52 1.53 -8.63
CA THR A 61 -13.74 1.03 -9.29
C THR A 61 -14.94 1.13 -8.37
N ILE A 62 -14.77 0.77 -7.09
CA ILE A 62 -15.84 0.90 -6.11
C ILE A 62 -16.30 2.35 -6.01
N LEU A 63 -15.36 3.29 -5.88
CA LEU A 63 -15.69 4.70 -5.78
C LEU A 63 -16.38 5.23 -7.03
N HIS A 64 -15.92 4.82 -8.22
CA HIS A 64 -16.55 5.22 -9.46
C HIS A 64 -18.00 4.72 -9.54
N GLN A 65 -18.24 3.50 -9.11
CA GLN A 65 -19.60 2.95 -9.08
C GLN A 65 -20.51 3.72 -8.14
N GLU A 66 -19.96 4.38 -7.15
CA GLU A 66 -20.70 5.21 -6.20
C GLU A 66 -20.76 6.68 -6.60
N GLY A 67 -20.26 7.01 -7.79
CA GLY A 67 -20.34 8.36 -8.32
C GLY A 67 -19.15 9.26 -8.04
N VAL A 68 -18.08 8.73 -7.48
CA VAL A 68 -16.88 9.52 -7.19
C VAL A 68 -15.95 9.42 -8.38
N HIS A 69 -15.68 10.56 -9.03
CA HIS A 69 -14.92 10.59 -10.28
C HIS A 69 -13.62 11.39 -10.22
N ASP A 70 -13.38 12.13 -9.13
CA ASP A 70 -12.21 12.99 -9.01
C ASP A 70 -11.19 12.42 -8.02
N ILE A 71 -10.89 11.14 -8.15
CA ILE A 71 -9.92 10.48 -7.29
C ILE A 71 -8.52 10.97 -7.65
N LYS A 72 -7.79 11.46 -6.66
CA LYS A 72 -6.42 11.92 -6.88
C LYS A 72 -5.51 10.74 -7.17
N GLU A 73 -4.71 10.88 -8.23
CA GLU A 73 -3.84 9.81 -8.70
C GLU A 73 -2.40 9.94 -8.22
N LYS A 74 -2.16 10.72 -7.20
CA LYS A 74 -0.84 10.86 -6.60
C LYS A 74 -0.92 10.53 -5.13
N GLY A 75 0.20 10.09 -4.56
CA GLY A 75 0.26 9.75 -3.16
C GLY A 75 -0.14 10.91 -2.26
N THR A 76 -0.45 10.59 -1.02
CA THR A 76 -0.94 11.57 -0.06
C THR A 76 0.11 12.64 0.24
N ALA A 77 -0.37 13.85 0.50
CA ALA A 77 0.47 14.95 0.95
C ALA A 77 0.75 14.87 2.46
N ALA A 78 0.08 13.98 3.18
CA ALA A 78 0.27 13.86 4.62
C ALA A 78 1.67 13.32 4.93
N ALA A 79 2.46 14.10 5.66
CA ALA A 79 3.87 13.77 5.93
C ALA A 79 4.04 12.37 6.57
N VAL A 80 3.06 11.95 7.35
CA VAL A 80 3.13 10.70 8.10
C VAL A 80 3.19 9.47 7.19
N VAL A 81 2.55 9.53 6.01
CA VAL A 81 2.49 8.37 5.11
C VAL A 81 3.74 8.21 4.26
N TYR A 82 4.60 9.23 4.24
CA TYR A 82 5.82 9.17 3.44
C TYR A 82 7.05 8.75 4.23
N ARG A 83 6.89 8.37 5.50
CA ARG A 83 8.05 8.08 6.35
C ARG A 83 8.96 7.00 5.78
N ALA A 84 8.39 5.90 5.31
CA ALA A 84 9.18 4.81 4.74
C ALA A 84 9.79 5.23 3.40
N TRP A 85 8.95 5.71 2.50
CA TRP A 85 9.38 6.00 1.13
C TRP A 85 10.19 7.29 1.03
N GLY A 86 10.04 8.18 2.02
CA GLY A 86 10.84 9.40 2.10
C GLY A 86 12.32 9.14 2.33
N ASN A 87 12.67 7.98 2.90
CA ASN A 87 14.06 7.60 3.16
C ASN A 87 14.67 6.75 2.06
N LEU A 88 13.96 6.58 0.96
CA LEU A 88 14.36 5.65 -0.10
C LEU A 88 15.70 6.04 -0.74
N LYS A 89 15.95 7.32 -0.95
CA LYS A 89 17.22 7.79 -1.51
C LYS A 89 18.41 7.37 -0.66
N THR A 90 18.26 7.48 0.66
CA THR A 90 19.30 7.07 1.60
C THR A 90 19.52 5.56 1.53
N ALA A 91 18.42 4.80 1.40
CA ALA A 91 18.48 3.35 1.31
C ALA A 91 19.23 2.89 0.05
N PHE A 92 19.16 3.66 -1.04
CA PHE A 92 19.87 3.30 -2.29
C PHE A 92 21.38 3.18 -2.08
N GLY A 93 21.96 3.95 -1.15
CA GLY A 93 23.38 3.85 -0.87
C GLY A 93 23.76 2.74 0.09
N GLY A 94 22.79 2.05 0.69
CA GLY A 94 23.03 1.04 1.71
C GLY A 94 22.99 -0.41 1.22
N GLY A 95 22.81 -0.63 -0.07
CA GLY A 95 22.76 -1.98 -0.64
C GLY A 95 21.40 -2.64 -0.44
N ASP A 96 21.32 -3.93 -0.79
CA ASP A 96 20.06 -4.66 -0.78
C ASP A 96 19.44 -4.75 0.62
N HIS A 97 20.26 -4.91 1.66
CA HIS A 97 19.73 -4.98 3.02
C HIS A 97 18.99 -3.70 3.41
N ALA A 98 19.54 -2.53 3.08
CA ALA A 98 18.90 -1.25 3.39
C ALA A 98 17.59 -1.08 2.59
N LEU A 99 17.57 -1.54 1.33
CA LEU A 99 16.36 -1.50 0.52
C LEU A 99 15.28 -2.41 1.10
N LEU A 100 15.68 -3.59 1.61
CA LEU A 100 14.72 -4.50 2.24
C LEU A 100 14.17 -3.94 3.54
N GLU A 101 15.00 -3.25 4.34
CA GLU A 101 14.50 -2.58 5.54
C GLU A 101 13.46 -1.51 5.19
N THR A 102 13.72 -0.73 4.15
CA THR A 102 12.78 0.30 3.70
C THR A 102 11.49 -0.34 3.19
N ALA A 103 11.60 -1.43 2.43
CA ALA A 103 10.43 -2.16 1.95
C ALA A 103 9.60 -2.69 3.11
N GLU A 104 10.23 -3.22 4.16
CA GLU A 104 9.50 -3.72 5.32
C GLU A 104 8.75 -2.59 6.02
N GLN A 105 9.36 -1.43 6.16
CA GLN A 105 8.67 -0.27 6.74
C GLN A 105 7.47 0.13 5.91
N GLY A 106 7.61 0.10 4.58
CA GLY A 106 6.47 0.38 3.69
C GLY A 106 5.36 -0.64 3.84
N GLU A 107 5.71 -1.92 4.03
CA GLU A 107 4.72 -2.96 4.29
C GLU A 107 4.02 -2.75 5.63
N ASP A 108 4.75 -2.34 6.65
CA ASP A 108 4.15 -2.03 7.96
C ASP A 108 3.15 -0.89 7.84
N GLU A 109 3.49 0.15 7.10
CA GLU A 109 2.58 1.28 6.89
C GLU A 109 1.33 0.86 6.12
N ALA A 110 1.49 -0.02 5.12
CA ALA A 110 0.35 -0.55 4.38
C ALA A 110 -0.57 -1.37 5.29
N LYS A 111 0.00 -2.22 6.14
CA LYS A 111 -0.80 -2.99 7.10
C LYS A 111 -1.58 -2.06 8.01
N GLU A 112 -0.93 -1.04 8.56
CA GLU A 112 -1.58 -0.07 9.43
C GLU A 112 -2.73 0.64 8.72
N ALA A 113 -2.54 1.03 7.46
CA ALA A 113 -3.58 1.71 6.69
C ALA A 113 -4.80 0.81 6.51
N TYR A 114 -4.60 -0.46 6.20
CA TYR A 114 -5.71 -1.40 6.04
C TYR A 114 -6.38 -1.72 7.37
N GLU A 115 -5.58 -1.93 8.43
CA GLU A 115 -6.14 -2.21 9.76
C GLU A 115 -6.96 -1.05 10.27
N ASP A 116 -6.48 0.17 10.07
CA ASP A 116 -7.23 1.37 10.43
C ASP A 116 -8.55 1.46 9.64
N ALA A 117 -8.48 1.22 8.33
CA ALA A 117 -9.68 1.23 7.49
C ALA A 117 -10.71 0.22 7.97
N LEU A 118 -10.25 -0.95 8.40
CA LEU A 118 -11.14 -2.03 8.85
C LEU A 118 -11.76 -1.77 10.22
N THR A 119 -11.30 -0.76 10.96
CA THR A 119 -11.99 -0.33 12.20
C THR A 119 -13.25 0.48 11.92
N ARG A 120 -13.42 0.93 10.68
CA ARG A 120 -14.53 1.79 10.30
C ARG A 120 -15.70 0.96 9.79
N GLU A 121 -16.89 1.57 9.79
CA GLU A 121 -18.06 0.90 9.24
C GLU A 121 -18.02 0.96 7.72
N LEU A 122 -18.01 -0.21 7.08
CA LEU A 122 -17.93 -0.33 5.64
C LEU A 122 -18.92 -1.38 5.18
N PRO A 123 -19.49 -1.23 3.96
CA PRO A 123 -20.33 -2.29 3.41
C PRO A 123 -19.57 -3.62 3.38
N LEU A 124 -20.27 -4.72 3.57
CA LEU A 124 -19.63 -6.03 3.67
C LEU A 124 -18.75 -6.38 2.46
N PRO A 125 -19.17 -6.14 1.21
CA PRO A 125 -18.30 -6.43 0.07
C PRO A 125 -16.98 -5.64 0.08
N VAL A 126 -17.04 -4.39 0.52
CA VAL A 126 -15.83 -3.55 0.63
C VAL A 126 -14.91 -4.10 1.71
N ARG A 127 -15.49 -4.43 2.86
CA ARG A 127 -14.72 -5.02 3.98
C ARG A 127 -14.04 -6.32 3.55
N GLN A 128 -14.76 -7.18 2.86
CA GLN A 128 -14.21 -8.45 2.39
C GLN A 128 -13.06 -8.25 1.42
N LEU A 129 -13.17 -7.25 0.52
CA LEU A 129 -12.10 -6.93 -0.40
C LEU A 129 -10.86 -6.43 0.35
N LEU A 130 -11.04 -5.53 1.31
CA LEU A 130 -9.92 -5.03 2.11
C LEU A 130 -9.25 -6.13 2.91
N VAL A 131 -10.02 -7.05 3.49
CA VAL A 131 -9.46 -8.19 4.22
C VAL A 131 -8.62 -9.06 3.30
N SER A 132 -9.10 -9.31 2.08
CA SER A 132 -8.37 -10.10 1.10
C SER A 132 -7.07 -9.42 0.68
N GLN A 133 -7.11 -8.12 0.44
CA GLN A 133 -5.92 -7.36 0.07
C GLN A 133 -4.91 -7.32 1.22
N LEU A 134 -5.40 -7.13 2.45
CA LEU A 134 -4.53 -7.13 3.64
C LEU A 134 -3.82 -8.47 3.81
N ALA A 135 -4.51 -9.58 3.57
CA ALA A 135 -3.88 -10.91 3.67
C ALA A 135 -2.69 -11.02 2.71
N HIS A 136 -2.81 -10.48 1.49
CA HIS A 136 -1.70 -10.45 0.56
C HIS A 136 -0.55 -9.57 1.10
N ILE A 137 -0.88 -8.41 1.65
CA ILE A 137 0.12 -7.49 2.18
C ILE A 137 0.87 -8.12 3.36
N GLU A 138 0.16 -8.84 4.23
CA GLU A 138 0.79 -9.54 5.35
C GLU A 138 1.74 -10.63 4.87
N ALA A 139 1.36 -11.38 3.86
CA ALA A 139 2.25 -12.39 3.27
C ALA A 139 3.48 -11.73 2.63
N SER A 140 3.29 -10.60 1.97
CA SER A 140 4.40 -9.86 1.37
C SER A 140 5.33 -9.31 2.46
N HIS A 141 4.78 -8.77 3.54
CA HIS A 141 5.57 -8.31 4.68
C HIS A 141 6.47 -9.42 5.20
N ASP A 142 5.91 -10.61 5.40
CA ASP A 142 6.67 -11.73 5.94
C ASP A 142 7.77 -12.18 4.97
N TYR A 143 7.49 -12.17 3.68
CA TYR A 143 8.49 -12.49 2.68
C TYR A 143 9.65 -11.50 2.71
N VAL A 144 9.35 -10.21 2.75
CA VAL A 144 10.37 -9.16 2.78
C VAL A 144 11.19 -9.25 4.06
N LYS A 145 10.54 -9.49 5.19
CA LYS A 145 11.23 -9.63 6.47
C LYS A 145 12.20 -10.81 6.45
N ALA A 146 11.76 -11.96 5.93
CA ALA A 146 12.62 -13.14 5.83
C ALA A 146 13.82 -12.87 4.91
N ALA A 147 13.60 -12.17 3.79
CA ALA A 147 14.68 -11.81 2.87
C ALA A 147 15.70 -10.89 3.55
N ARG A 148 15.20 -9.90 4.31
CA ARG A 148 16.08 -9.00 5.07
C ARG A 148 16.90 -9.76 6.08
N ASP A 149 16.26 -10.64 6.85
CA ASP A 149 16.95 -11.39 7.91
C ASP A 149 18.01 -12.31 7.36
N SER A 150 17.83 -12.83 6.17
CA SER A 150 18.80 -13.73 5.53
C SER A 150 20.02 -12.99 4.97
N ARG A 151 20.01 -11.65 4.96
CA ARG A 151 21.08 -10.82 4.37
C ARG A 151 21.77 -9.91 5.39
N LYS A 152 21.78 -10.29 6.61
CA LYS A 152 22.48 -9.53 7.65
C LYS A 152 23.98 -9.56 7.48
#